data_f629f25c3f664922271b77f8974951c0
#
_entry.id   f629f25c3f664922271b77f8974951c0
#
_cell.length_a   1.000
_cell.length_b   1.000
_cell.length_c   1.000
_cell.angle_alpha   90.00
_cell.angle_beta   90.00
_cell.angle_gamma   90.00
#
_symmetry.space_group_name_H-M   'P 1'
#
loop_
_entity.id
_entity.type
_entity.pdbx_description
1 polymer ?
#
loop_
_entity_poly.entity_id
_entity_poly.type
_entity_poly.pdbx_seq_one_letter_code
_entity_poly.pdbx_strand_id
1 'polypeptide(L)'
;MMRVPTVPLPGMAMCNAMTIDVEDYFQVSALTPYVARSEWEGRESRVEPNVERILAMLEEYGARATFFTLGWVAERYPQLVRRIVAEGHELASHGFAHKRASEQSPEAFFSDIHLSKIVLEDIADVEVRGYRAPSFSIGPANAWAFECIERAADVTR
;
A
#
# COMPACT_ATOMS: atom_id res chain seq x y z
N MET A 1 14.93 -22.52 -16.79
CA MET A 1 14.10 -22.50 -15.57
C MET A 1 15.05 -22.37 -14.39
N MET A 2 15.32 -21.14 -13.92
CA MET A 2 16.19 -20.91 -12.76
C MET A 2 15.47 -21.36 -11.49
N ARG A 3 16.04 -22.31 -10.77
CA ARG A 3 15.56 -22.64 -9.42
C ARG A 3 15.98 -21.52 -8.48
N VAL A 4 15.00 -20.82 -7.91
CA VAL A 4 15.23 -19.93 -6.77
C VAL A 4 15.71 -20.80 -5.61
N PRO A 5 16.85 -20.52 -4.97
CA PRO A 5 17.30 -21.31 -3.84
C PRO A 5 16.32 -21.13 -2.68
N THR A 6 15.78 -22.23 -2.18
CA THR A 6 14.80 -22.26 -1.07
C THR A 6 15.45 -22.34 0.31
N VAL A 7 16.78 -22.30 0.39
CA VAL A 7 17.53 -22.38 1.65
C VAL A 7 18.57 -21.26 1.69
N PRO A 8 18.63 -20.46 2.78
CA PRO A 8 19.69 -19.47 2.94
C PRO A 8 21.07 -20.12 2.91
N LEU A 9 22.02 -19.47 2.24
CA LEU A 9 23.42 -19.88 2.27
C LEU A 9 23.94 -19.88 3.72
N PRO A 10 24.83 -20.80 4.12
CA PRO A 10 25.44 -20.79 5.45
C PRO A 10 26.09 -19.45 5.75
N GLY A 11 25.68 -18.81 6.87
CA GLY A 11 26.18 -17.50 7.31
C GLY A 11 25.27 -16.30 6.94
N MET A 12 24.21 -16.47 6.16
CA MET A 12 23.22 -15.41 5.95
C MET A 12 22.14 -15.48 7.04
N ALA A 13 21.97 -14.39 7.82
CA ALA A 13 20.84 -14.24 8.71
C ALA A 13 19.54 -14.21 7.90
N MET A 14 18.52 -14.98 8.33
CA MET A 14 17.17 -14.85 7.77
C MET A 14 16.64 -13.46 8.10
N CYS A 15 16.25 -12.71 7.06
CA CYS A 15 15.57 -11.44 7.21
C CYS A 15 14.09 -11.64 6.82
N ASN A 16 13.20 -11.48 7.79
CA ASN A 16 11.76 -11.50 7.55
C ASN A 16 11.27 -10.07 7.34
N ALA A 17 10.36 -9.88 6.38
CA ALA A 17 9.70 -8.60 6.15
C ALA A 17 8.25 -8.68 6.66
N MET A 18 7.88 -7.77 7.56
CA MET A 18 6.50 -7.56 7.96
C MET A 18 5.89 -6.48 7.07
N THR A 19 4.71 -6.76 6.51
CA THR A 19 3.99 -5.78 5.68
C THR A 19 2.52 -5.74 6.08
N ILE A 20 1.94 -4.54 6.04
CA ILE A 20 0.55 -4.27 6.40
C ILE A 20 -0.10 -3.49 5.26
N ASP A 21 -1.27 -3.94 4.80
CA ASP A 21 -2.11 -3.18 3.89
C ASP A 21 -3.04 -2.30 4.74
N VAL A 22 -2.94 -0.97 4.57
CA VAL A 22 -3.72 0.02 5.32
C VAL A 22 -4.96 0.34 4.51
N GLU A 23 -5.96 -0.51 4.70
CA GLU A 23 -7.27 -0.45 4.07
C GLU A 23 -8.35 -0.89 5.04
N ASP A 24 -9.59 -0.50 4.79
CA ASP A 24 -10.72 -0.94 5.60
C ASP A 24 -11.42 -2.15 4.97
N TYR A 25 -12.18 -2.91 5.78
CA TYR A 25 -12.88 -4.12 5.35
C TYR A 25 -13.78 -3.90 4.12
N PHE A 26 -14.39 -2.73 4.00
CA PHE A 26 -15.28 -2.42 2.89
C PHE A 26 -14.56 -2.06 1.58
N GLN A 27 -13.24 -1.90 1.61
CA GLN A 27 -12.42 -1.53 0.45
C GLN A 27 -11.89 -2.74 -0.31
N VAL A 28 -11.92 -3.92 0.31
CA VAL A 28 -11.41 -5.15 -0.31
C VAL A 28 -12.23 -5.57 -1.51
N SER A 29 -11.56 -6.06 -2.56
CA SER A 29 -12.21 -6.44 -3.83
C SER A 29 -13.31 -7.49 -3.67
N ALA A 30 -13.22 -8.36 -2.66
CA ALA A 30 -14.23 -9.37 -2.37
C ALA A 30 -15.60 -8.78 -1.99
N LEU A 31 -15.63 -7.56 -1.45
CA LEU A 31 -16.87 -6.88 -1.06
C LEU A 31 -17.38 -5.88 -2.11
N THR A 32 -16.66 -5.64 -3.20
CA THR A 32 -17.10 -4.76 -4.29
C THR A 32 -18.52 -5.05 -4.82
N PRO A 33 -18.98 -6.30 -4.94
CA PRO A 33 -20.36 -6.58 -5.37
C PRO A 33 -21.44 -6.15 -4.36
N TYR A 34 -21.07 -5.92 -3.09
CA TYR A 34 -21.99 -5.65 -1.98
C TYR A 34 -21.86 -4.25 -1.41
N VAL A 35 -20.74 -3.59 -1.66
CA VAL A 35 -20.43 -2.25 -1.14
C VAL A 35 -19.93 -1.38 -2.28
N ALA A 36 -20.79 -0.46 -2.72
CA ALA A 36 -20.41 0.51 -3.75
C ALA A 36 -19.39 1.52 -3.20
N ARG A 37 -18.50 1.99 -4.07
CA ARG A 37 -17.52 3.03 -3.72
C ARG A 37 -18.18 4.28 -3.13
N SER A 38 -19.35 4.67 -3.62
CA SER A 38 -20.12 5.82 -3.12
C SER A 38 -20.60 5.68 -1.68
N GLU A 39 -20.61 4.48 -1.14
CA GLU A 39 -21.03 4.21 0.24
C GLU A 39 -19.88 4.30 1.26
N TRP A 40 -18.62 4.34 0.81
CA TRP A 40 -17.45 4.31 1.69
C TRP A 40 -17.45 5.42 2.71
N GLU A 41 -17.89 6.63 2.29
CA GLU A 41 -17.97 7.80 3.16
C GLU A 41 -18.89 7.63 4.36
N GLY A 42 -19.94 6.84 4.21
CA GLY A 42 -20.94 6.57 5.27
C GLY A 42 -20.67 5.31 6.08
N ARG A 43 -19.63 4.55 5.75
CA ARG A 43 -19.29 3.31 6.47
C ARG A 43 -18.51 3.59 7.74
N GLU A 44 -18.79 2.83 8.77
CA GLU A 44 -17.98 2.85 10.00
C GLU A 44 -16.55 2.37 9.67
N SER A 45 -15.57 3.23 9.86
CA SER A 45 -14.18 2.90 9.63
C SER A 45 -13.57 2.19 10.84
N ARG A 46 -12.75 1.18 10.55
CA ARG A 46 -11.99 0.43 11.55
C ARG A 46 -10.48 0.49 11.31
N VAL A 47 -10.05 1.16 10.24
CA VAL A 47 -8.63 1.22 9.86
C VAL A 47 -7.78 1.88 10.95
N GLU A 48 -8.21 3.03 11.45
CA GLU A 48 -7.44 3.78 12.44
C GLU A 48 -7.20 2.99 13.74
N PRO A 49 -8.25 2.51 14.47
CA PRO A 49 -8.03 1.75 15.69
C PRO A 49 -7.28 0.43 15.46
N ASN A 50 -7.41 -0.20 14.29
CA ASN A 50 -6.68 -1.42 13.99
C ASN A 50 -5.20 -1.16 13.73
N VAL A 51 -4.86 -0.13 12.95
CA VAL A 51 -3.46 0.25 12.71
C VAL A 51 -2.79 0.70 14.00
N GLU A 52 -3.48 1.45 14.86
CA GLU A 52 -2.98 1.84 16.18
C GLU A 52 -2.59 0.62 17.05
N ARG A 53 -3.40 -0.43 17.04
CA ARG A 53 -3.09 -1.68 17.74
C ARG A 53 -1.89 -2.40 17.14
N ILE A 54 -1.74 -2.37 15.82
CA ILE A 54 -0.59 -2.94 15.12
C ILE A 54 0.68 -2.17 15.47
N LEU A 55 0.64 -0.83 15.46
CA LEU A 55 1.77 0.01 15.84
C LEU A 55 2.23 -0.27 17.27
N ALA A 56 1.31 -0.33 18.24
CA ALA A 56 1.62 -0.66 19.62
C ALA A 56 2.29 -2.05 19.75
N MET A 57 1.82 -3.03 18.97
CA MET A 57 2.42 -4.36 18.93
C MET A 57 3.84 -4.35 18.34
N LEU A 58 4.04 -3.62 17.24
CA LEU A 58 5.35 -3.49 16.61
C LEU A 58 6.36 -2.79 17.54
N GLU A 59 5.92 -1.77 18.28
CA GLU A 59 6.73 -1.09 19.31
C GLU A 59 7.12 -2.05 20.42
N GLU A 60 6.17 -2.84 20.97
CA GLU A 60 6.44 -3.81 22.04
C GLU A 60 7.53 -4.82 21.66
N TYR A 61 7.52 -5.28 20.40
CA TYR A 61 8.49 -6.26 19.91
C TYR A 61 9.73 -5.63 19.24
N GLY A 62 9.86 -4.31 19.21
CA GLY A 62 10.95 -3.61 18.53
C GLY A 62 11.04 -3.91 17.04
N ALA A 63 9.90 -4.23 16.41
CA ALA A 63 9.83 -4.63 15.01
C ALA A 63 9.53 -3.43 14.08
N ARG A 64 9.98 -3.53 12.84
CA ARG A 64 9.64 -2.58 11.77
C ARG A 64 8.80 -3.26 10.69
N ALA A 65 7.99 -2.45 10.01
CA ALA A 65 7.12 -2.94 8.94
C ALA A 65 7.03 -1.93 7.80
N THR A 66 6.59 -2.40 6.63
CA THR A 66 6.17 -1.56 5.50
C THR A 66 4.65 -1.47 5.50
N PHE A 67 4.10 -0.26 5.52
CA PHE A 67 2.66 0.02 5.49
C PHE A 67 2.25 0.47 4.08
N PHE A 68 1.60 -0.42 3.35
CA PHE A 68 1.03 -0.13 2.03
C PHE A 68 -0.33 0.54 2.21
N THR A 69 -0.36 1.87 2.04
CA THR A 69 -1.48 2.71 2.42
C THR A 69 -2.26 3.18 1.19
N LEU A 70 -3.59 3.08 1.25
CA LEU A 70 -4.46 3.68 0.23
C LEU A 70 -4.44 5.21 0.35
N GLY A 71 -4.36 5.91 -0.78
CA GLY A 71 -4.45 7.36 -0.83
C GLY A 71 -5.76 7.88 -0.22
N TRP A 72 -6.89 7.18 -0.46
CA TRP A 72 -8.18 7.49 0.14
C TRP A 72 -8.16 7.44 1.68
N VAL A 73 -7.46 6.46 2.27
CA VAL A 73 -7.29 6.35 3.72
C VAL A 73 -6.40 7.48 4.23
N ALA A 74 -5.33 7.79 3.50
CA ALA A 74 -4.39 8.86 3.87
C ALA A 74 -5.07 10.23 3.94
N GLU A 75 -5.93 10.58 2.98
CA GLU A 75 -6.68 11.83 3.01
C GLU A 75 -7.62 11.95 4.23
N ARG A 76 -8.22 10.85 4.66
CA ARG A 76 -9.14 10.85 5.81
C ARG A 76 -8.43 10.80 7.16
N TYR A 77 -7.31 10.11 7.21
CA TYR A 77 -6.55 9.87 8.44
C TYR A 77 -5.09 10.34 8.30
N PRO A 78 -4.82 11.62 7.99
CA PRO A 78 -3.47 12.10 7.77
C PRO A 78 -2.57 11.95 8.99
N GLN A 79 -3.14 12.01 10.20
CA GLN A 79 -2.39 11.82 11.43
C GLN A 79 -1.91 10.39 11.61
N LEU A 80 -2.69 9.41 11.14
CA LEU A 80 -2.29 8.00 11.15
C LEU A 80 -1.07 7.77 10.27
N VAL A 81 -1.07 8.36 9.06
CA VAL A 81 0.07 8.27 8.12
C VAL A 81 1.34 8.89 8.72
N ARG A 82 1.22 10.08 9.30
CA ARG A 82 2.35 10.74 9.99
C ARG A 82 2.87 9.91 11.15
N ARG A 83 1.99 9.28 11.91
CA ARG A 83 2.35 8.42 13.03
C ARG A 83 3.13 7.18 12.57
N ILE A 84 2.70 6.49 11.51
CA ILE A 84 3.41 5.36 10.90
C ILE A 84 4.87 5.73 10.62
N VAL A 85 5.09 6.89 9.98
CA VAL A 85 6.44 7.37 9.64
C VAL A 85 7.23 7.79 10.89
N ALA A 86 6.59 8.52 11.82
CA ALA A 86 7.25 8.99 13.05
C ALA A 86 7.72 7.83 13.94
N GLU A 87 7.05 6.69 13.93
CA GLU A 87 7.44 5.48 14.63
C GLU A 87 8.52 4.67 13.86
N GLY A 88 9.00 5.19 12.71
CA GLY A 88 10.13 4.64 11.95
C GLY A 88 9.77 3.45 11.06
N HIS A 89 8.52 3.34 10.66
CA HIS A 89 8.07 2.36 9.66
C HIS A 89 8.20 2.92 8.26
N GLU A 90 8.27 2.04 7.26
CA GLU A 90 8.26 2.42 5.86
C GLU A 90 6.83 2.67 5.41
N LEU A 91 6.61 3.81 4.71
CA LEU A 91 5.36 4.13 4.05
C LEU A 91 5.46 3.77 2.57
N ALA A 92 4.47 3.04 2.07
CA ALA A 92 4.36 2.65 0.68
C ALA A 92 2.91 2.83 0.16
N SER A 93 2.75 2.87 -1.16
CA SER A 93 1.44 3.06 -1.79
C SER A 93 0.71 1.73 -2.04
N HIS A 94 -0.59 1.71 -1.77
CA HIS A 94 -1.52 0.64 -2.17
C HIS A 94 -2.51 1.09 -3.26
N GLY A 95 -2.15 2.12 -4.05
CA GLY A 95 -3.03 2.84 -4.94
C GLY A 95 -3.92 3.84 -4.19
N PHE A 96 -4.74 4.59 -4.94
CA PHE A 96 -5.62 5.57 -4.30
C PHE A 96 -6.92 4.95 -3.80
N ALA A 97 -7.57 4.14 -4.65
CA ALA A 97 -8.95 3.70 -4.45
C ALA A 97 -9.13 2.17 -4.47
N HIS A 98 -8.08 1.40 -4.18
CA HIS A 98 -8.09 -0.05 -4.20
C HIS A 98 -8.60 -0.65 -5.53
N LYS A 99 -8.32 -0.01 -6.66
CA LYS A 99 -8.69 -0.50 -7.98
C LYS A 99 -7.68 -1.51 -8.48
N ARG A 100 -8.14 -2.66 -8.96
CA ARG A 100 -7.27 -3.67 -9.56
C ARG A 100 -6.58 -3.12 -10.82
N ALA A 101 -5.29 -3.34 -10.97
CA ALA A 101 -4.55 -2.98 -12.18
C ALA A 101 -5.14 -3.65 -13.44
N SER A 102 -5.63 -4.90 -13.29
CA SER A 102 -6.27 -5.67 -14.38
C SER A 102 -7.61 -5.11 -14.87
N GLU A 103 -8.20 -4.16 -14.15
CA GLU A 103 -9.51 -3.55 -14.45
C GLU A 103 -9.36 -2.10 -14.93
N GLN A 104 -8.14 -1.65 -15.19
CA GLN A 104 -7.82 -0.28 -15.58
C GLN A 104 -7.08 -0.23 -16.92
N SER A 105 -7.20 0.92 -17.63
CA SER A 105 -6.26 1.24 -18.71
C SER A 105 -4.91 1.66 -18.12
N PRO A 106 -3.81 1.61 -18.90
CA PRO A 106 -2.50 2.09 -18.45
C PRO A 106 -2.54 3.54 -17.93
N GLU A 107 -3.30 4.43 -18.58
CA GLU A 107 -3.42 5.85 -18.20
C GLU A 107 -4.20 6.00 -16.88
N ALA A 108 -5.30 5.25 -16.72
CA ALA A 108 -6.08 5.29 -15.48
C ALA A 108 -5.29 4.72 -14.31
N PHE A 109 -4.56 3.64 -14.54
CA PHE A 109 -3.69 3.04 -13.54
C PHE A 109 -2.55 3.99 -13.14
N PHE A 110 -1.87 4.60 -14.12
CA PHE A 110 -0.83 5.59 -13.84
C PHE A 110 -1.38 6.75 -12.99
N SER A 111 -2.55 7.28 -13.36
CA SER A 111 -3.18 8.38 -12.62
C SER A 111 -3.52 7.99 -11.18
N ASP A 112 -4.01 6.78 -10.94
CA ASP A 112 -4.36 6.28 -9.60
C ASP A 112 -3.12 6.14 -8.70
N ILE A 113 -2.06 5.51 -9.20
CA ILE A 113 -0.82 5.30 -8.42
C ILE A 113 -0.06 6.60 -8.19
N HIS A 114 -0.02 7.49 -9.18
CA HIS A 114 0.63 8.80 -9.09
C HIS A 114 -0.08 9.71 -8.08
N LEU A 115 -1.43 9.77 -8.13
CA LEU A 115 -2.21 10.52 -7.14
C LEU A 115 -1.97 9.99 -5.72
N SER A 116 -2.00 8.65 -5.56
CA SER A 116 -1.71 8.05 -4.26
C SER A 116 -0.33 8.42 -3.72
N LYS A 117 0.70 8.37 -4.59
CA LYS A 117 2.07 8.75 -4.22
C LYS A 117 2.13 10.21 -3.73
N ILE A 118 1.59 11.15 -4.51
CA ILE A 118 1.59 12.58 -4.16
C ILE A 118 0.90 12.80 -2.80
N VAL A 119 -0.28 12.23 -2.60
CA VAL A 119 -1.04 12.40 -1.35
C VAL A 119 -0.26 11.88 -0.15
N LEU A 120 0.34 10.70 -0.26
CA LEU A 120 1.12 10.10 0.81
C LEU A 120 2.37 10.93 1.15
N GLU A 121 3.10 11.38 0.12
CA GLU A 121 4.30 12.21 0.27
C GLU A 121 3.98 13.58 0.87
N ASP A 122 2.89 14.23 0.43
CA ASP A 122 2.44 15.51 0.98
C ASP A 122 2.06 15.44 2.45
N ILE A 123 1.44 14.34 2.85
CA ILE A 123 1.02 14.13 4.24
C ILE A 123 2.19 13.79 5.14
N ALA A 124 3.10 12.92 4.69
CA ALA A 124 4.14 12.32 5.52
C ALA A 124 5.49 13.05 5.46
N ASP A 125 5.70 13.90 4.44
CA ASP A 125 6.97 14.59 4.15
C ASP A 125 8.15 13.62 3.97
N VAL A 126 7.89 12.45 3.37
CA VAL A 126 8.89 11.42 3.03
C VAL A 126 8.68 10.94 1.61
N GLU A 127 9.74 10.42 0.98
CA GLU A 127 9.64 9.78 -0.33
C GLU A 127 8.96 8.42 -0.24
N VAL A 128 7.95 8.19 -1.08
CA VAL A 128 7.23 6.91 -1.20
C VAL A 128 7.79 6.12 -2.40
N ARG A 129 8.53 5.04 -2.10
CA ARG A 129 9.24 4.21 -3.09
C ARG A 129 8.54 2.89 -3.40
N GLY A 130 7.72 2.40 -2.47
CA GLY A 130 7.06 1.10 -2.59
C GLY A 130 5.65 1.20 -3.14
N TYR A 131 5.27 0.21 -3.96
CA TYR A 131 3.89 0.03 -4.42
C TYR A 131 3.48 -1.44 -4.31
N ARG A 132 2.26 -1.67 -3.84
CA ARG A 132 1.59 -2.98 -3.86
C ARG A 132 0.29 -2.89 -4.64
N ALA A 133 0.13 -3.74 -5.64
CA ALA A 133 -1.11 -3.79 -6.42
C ALA A 133 -2.25 -4.41 -5.60
N PRO A 134 -3.43 -3.76 -5.53
CA PRO A 134 -4.62 -4.34 -4.93
C PRO A 134 -4.93 -5.73 -5.48
N SER A 135 -5.23 -6.68 -4.59
CA SER A 135 -5.68 -8.04 -4.94
C SER A 135 -4.73 -8.80 -5.88
N PHE A 136 -3.41 -8.59 -5.78
CA PHE A 136 -2.42 -9.25 -6.64
C PHE A 136 -2.71 -9.12 -8.14
N SER A 137 -3.22 -7.97 -8.57
CA SER A 137 -3.84 -7.77 -9.89
C SER A 137 -2.87 -7.49 -11.03
N ILE A 138 -1.55 -7.56 -10.82
CA ILE A 138 -0.53 -7.46 -11.87
C ILE A 138 -0.10 -8.87 -12.27
N GLY A 139 -0.13 -9.15 -13.57
CA GLY A 139 0.25 -10.44 -14.14
C GLY A 139 0.68 -10.31 -15.60
N PRO A 140 0.93 -11.41 -16.30
CA PRO A 140 1.43 -11.39 -17.68
C PRO A 140 0.53 -10.60 -18.65
N ALA A 141 -0.79 -10.59 -18.43
CA ALA A 141 -1.75 -9.90 -19.30
C ALA A 141 -1.71 -8.36 -19.20
N ASN A 142 -1.18 -7.84 -18.10
CA ASN A 142 -1.07 -6.40 -17.85
C ASN A 142 0.35 -6.00 -17.36
N ALA A 143 1.39 -6.62 -17.93
CA ALA A 143 2.78 -6.32 -17.63
C ALA A 143 3.17 -4.85 -17.88
N TRP A 144 2.40 -4.12 -18.70
CA TRP A 144 2.51 -2.67 -18.87
C TRP A 144 2.41 -1.89 -17.54
N ALA A 145 1.84 -2.50 -16.49
CA ALA A 145 1.74 -1.88 -15.18
C ALA A 145 3.13 -1.57 -14.56
N PHE A 146 4.15 -2.36 -14.86
CA PHE A 146 5.51 -2.10 -14.39
C PHE A 146 6.08 -0.80 -14.97
N GLU A 147 5.84 -0.51 -16.26
CA GLU A 147 6.26 0.75 -16.90
C GLU A 147 5.55 1.97 -16.24
N CYS A 148 4.27 1.80 -15.88
CA CYS A 148 3.54 2.85 -15.18
C CYS A 148 4.09 3.09 -13.76
N ILE A 149 4.47 2.03 -13.04
CA ILE A 149 5.06 2.13 -11.70
C ILE A 149 6.43 2.82 -11.77
N GLU A 150 7.28 2.43 -12.71
CA GLU A 150 8.59 3.06 -12.94
C GLU A 150 8.44 4.57 -13.23
N ARG A 151 7.56 4.92 -14.18
CA ARG A 151 7.25 6.34 -14.47
C ARG A 151 6.73 7.10 -13.27
N ALA A 152 5.89 6.49 -12.43
CA ALA A 152 5.37 7.15 -11.23
C ALA A 152 6.46 7.34 -10.15
N ALA A 153 7.46 6.47 -10.10
CA ALA A 153 8.62 6.61 -9.23
C ALA A 153 9.52 7.78 -9.64
N ASP A 154 9.68 8.02 -10.95
CA ASP A 154 10.55 9.08 -11.50
C ASP A 154 9.95 10.49 -11.39
N VAL A 155 8.64 10.61 -11.16
CA VAL A 155 8.00 11.92 -10.98
C VAL A 155 8.24 12.39 -9.54
N THR A 156 9.24 13.25 -9.39
CA THR A 156 9.46 14.05 -8.16
C THR A 156 8.49 15.23 -8.12
N ARG A 157 8.20 15.73 -6.90
CA ARG A 157 7.40 16.96 -6.67
C ARG A 157 7.97 18.16 -7.42
#